data_10043ed15185c580d4ad60eda6c6ff74
#
_entry.id   10043ed15185c580d4ad60eda6c6ff74
#
_cell.length_a   1.000
_cell.length_b   1.000
_cell.length_c   1.000
_cell.angle_alpha   90.00
_cell.angle_beta   90.00
_cell.angle_gamma   90.00
#
_symmetry.space_group_name_H-M   'P 1'
#
loop_
_entity.id
_entity.type
_entity.pdbx_description
1 polymer ?
#
loop_
_entity_poly.entity_id
_entity_poly.type
_entity_poly.pdbx_seq_one_letter_code
_entity_poly.pdbx_strand_id
1 'polypeptide(L)'
;MVIDIDSVIPEPKSNSESNALDYMGLKAGMKPEDIKLDQVFIGSCTNSRLEDLRIAAEIVKGSKVSKSVKRAIVVPGSGLVSKAAIEEGLDQVFMEAGFEWRAPGCSMCLGMNPDQLDEGDHCASTSNRNFEGRQGLSLIHISEPTRRTPISYA
;
A
#
# COMPACT_ATOMS: atom_id res chain seq x y z
N MET A 1 15.98 -5.95 -0.66
CA MET A 1 16.35 -5.03 -1.76
C MET A 1 15.66 -3.71 -1.47
N VAL A 2 16.39 -2.60 -1.41
CA VAL A 2 15.79 -1.26 -1.34
C VAL A 2 15.67 -0.80 -2.79
N ILE A 3 14.44 -0.55 -3.23
CA ILE A 3 14.19 0.04 -4.55
C ILE A 3 14.05 1.53 -4.29
N ASP A 4 14.90 2.31 -4.91
CA ASP A 4 14.75 3.76 -4.92
C ASP A 4 13.54 4.11 -5.81
N ILE A 5 12.76 5.10 -5.42
CA ILE A 5 11.54 5.47 -6.15
C ILE A 5 11.84 5.91 -7.59
N ASP A 6 13.07 6.37 -7.83
CA ASP A 6 13.59 6.74 -9.14
C ASP A 6 14.21 5.56 -9.91
N SER A 7 14.18 4.33 -9.33
CA SER A 7 14.74 3.15 -9.96
C SER A 7 13.69 2.44 -10.83
N VAL A 8 14.16 1.61 -11.74
CA VAL A 8 13.29 0.72 -12.53
C VAL A 8 13.14 -0.63 -11.82
N ILE A 9 12.08 -1.37 -12.18
CA ILE A 9 11.89 -2.74 -11.71
C ILE A 9 13.10 -3.58 -12.16
N PRO A 10 13.80 -4.24 -11.23
CA PRO A 10 15.00 -4.99 -11.56
C PRO A 10 14.70 -6.26 -12.34
N GLU A 11 15.72 -6.73 -13.07
CA GLU A 11 15.67 -8.04 -13.72
C GLU A 11 15.57 -9.16 -12.67
N PRO A 12 14.66 -10.14 -12.87
CA PRO A 12 14.51 -11.26 -11.95
C PRO A 12 15.78 -12.13 -11.96
N LYS A 13 16.27 -12.48 -10.77
CA LYS A 13 17.47 -13.32 -10.58
C LYS A 13 17.13 -14.77 -10.33
N SER A 14 15.85 -15.11 -10.19
CA SER A 14 15.35 -16.46 -9.94
C SER A 14 14.01 -16.68 -10.59
N ASN A 15 13.63 -17.95 -10.77
CA ASN A 15 12.29 -18.30 -11.28
C ASN A 15 11.17 -17.81 -10.35
N SER A 16 11.41 -17.77 -9.03
CA SER A 16 10.45 -17.25 -8.07
C SER A 16 10.20 -15.75 -8.26
N GLU A 17 11.26 -14.95 -8.52
CA GLU A 17 11.12 -13.53 -8.82
C GLU A 17 10.44 -13.28 -10.16
N SER A 18 10.72 -14.11 -11.18
CA SER A 18 10.04 -14.05 -12.47
C SER A 18 8.55 -14.33 -12.32
N ASN A 19 8.17 -15.40 -11.60
CA ASN A 19 6.78 -15.72 -11.32
C ASN A 19 6.07 -14.60 -10.53
N ALA A 20 6.77 -13.95 -9.60
CA ALA A 20 6.21 -12.82 -8.86
C ALA A 20 5.94 -11.60 -9.76
N LEU A 21 6.85 -11.30 -10.70
CA LEU A 21 6.63 -10.24 -11.68
C LEU A 21 5.46 -10.56 -12.60
N ASP A 22 5.40 -11.79 -13.11
CA ASP A 22 4.30 -12.26 -13.97
C ASP A 22 2.96 -12.19 -13.22
N TYR A 23 2.93 -12.65 -11.97
CA TYR A 23 1.76 -12.54 -11.10
C TYR A 23 1.31 -11.10 -10.89
N MET A 24 2.25 -10.18 -10.70
CA MET A 24 1.97 -8.76 -10.53
C MET A 24 1.73 -8.01 -11.85
N GLY A 25 1.81 -8.69 -13.00
CA GLY A 25 1.68 -8.06 -14.32
C GLY A 25 2.76 -7.01 -14.59
N LEU A 26 3.90 -7.12 -13.93
CA LEU A 26 5.01 -6.18 -14.04
C LEU A 26 6.11 -6.72 -14.95
N LYS A 27 6.86 -5.82 -15.55
CA LYS A 27 8.00 -6.17 -16.40
C LYS A 27 9.26 -5.51 -15.86
N ALA A 28 10.37 -6.23 -15.94
CA ALA A 28 11.68 -5.64 -15.67
C ALA A 28 11.90 -4.40 -16.55
N GLY A 29 12.52 -3.38 -15.98
CA GLY A 29 12.76 -2.12 -16.65
C GLY A 29 11.59 -1.12 -16.62
N MET A 30 10.40 -1.50 -16.15
CA MET A 30 9.30 -0.55 -15.92
C MET A 30 9.65 0.42 -14.80
N LYS A 31 9.23 1.67 -14.92
CA LYS A 31 9.31 2.62 -13.82
C LYS A 31 8.08 2.50 -12.92
N PRO A 32 8.22 2.71 -11.60
CA PRO A 32 7.09 2.71 -10.68
C PRO A 32 5.97 3.69 -11.08
N GLU A 33 6.33 4.84 -11.63
CA GLU A 33 5.40 5.86 -12.12
C GLU A 33 4.55 5.43 -13.33
N ASP A 34 5.01 4.43 -14.10
CA ASP A 34 4.29 3.88 -15.25
C ASP A 34 3.25 2.81 -14.84
N ILE A 35 3.27 2.41 -13.57
CA ILE A 35 2.35 1.38 -13.06
C ILE A 35 1.01 2.04 -12.75
N LYS A 36 -0.01 1.61 -13.48
CA LYS A 36 -1.37 2.03 -13.18
C LYS A 36 -1.83 1.44 -11.86
N LEU A 37 -2.12 2.29 -10.88
CA LEU A 37 -2.70 1.89 -9.61
C LEU A 37 -4.22 2.03 -9.64
N ASP A 38 -4.91 1.00 -9.21
CA ASP A 38 -6.36 0.99 -9.03
C ASP A 38 -6.74 1.26 -7.57
N GLN A 39 -5.93 0.78 -6.62
CA GLN A 39 -6.16 0.98 -5.19
C GLN A 39 -4.87 1.35 -4.44
N VAL A 40 -5.04 2.07 -3.33
CA VAL A 40 -3.95 2.41 -2.40
C VAL A 40 -4.37 2.05 -0.99
N PHE A 41 -3.50 1.36 -0.27
CA PHE A 41 -3.74 0.94 1.10
C PHE A 41 -2.60 1.33 2.03
N ILE A 42 -2.87 2.23 2.97
CA ILE A 42 -1.97 2.57 4.07
C ILE A 42 -2.53 1.91 5.34
N GLY A 43 -1.88 0.87 5.81
CA GLY A 43 -2.41 0.10 6.92
C GLY A 43 -1.46 -1.00 7.38
N SER A 44 -1.93 -1.81 8.25
CA SER A 44 -1.35 -2.91 8.98
C SER A 44 -0.96 -2.54 10.40
N CYS A 45 -1.00 -3.53 11.30
CA CYS A 45 -0.66 -3.35 12.71
C CYS A 45 0.82 -2.95 12.95
N THR A 46 1.68 -3.16 11.99
CA THR A 46 3.12 -2.88 12.06
C THR A 46 3.57 -1.66 11.28
N ASN A 47 2.82 -1.26 10.24
CA ASN A 47 3.19 -0.18 9.31
C ASN A 47 2.15 0.96 9.30
N SER A 48 1.39 1.11 10.35
CA SER A 48 0.42 2.19 10.53
C SER A 48 0.43 2.65 11.99
N ARG A 49 1.63 2.79 12.53
CA ARG A 49 1.87 3.43 13.82
C ARG A 49 1.68 4.94 13.68
N LEU A 50 1.61 5.64 14.78
CA LEU A 50 1.40 7.09 14.75
C LEU A 50 2.50 7.82 13.97
N GLU A 51 3.76 7.39 14.12
CA GLU A 51 4.90 7.95 13.39
C GLU A 51 4.80 7.72 11.88
N ASP A 52 4.36 6.53 11.48
CA ASP A 52 4.19 6.18 10.06
C ASP A 52 3.06 7.03 9.44
N LEU A 53 1.96 7.22 10.18
CA LEU A 53 0.85 8.07 9.74
C LEU A 53 1.25 9.55 9.65
N ARG A 54 2.08 10.06 10.56
CA ARG A 54 2.62 11.43 10.48
C ARG A 54 3.44 11.64 9.21
N ILE A 55 4.37 10.71 8.92
CA ILE A 55 5.22 10.77 7.72
C ILE A 55 4.36 10.70 6.47
N ALA A 56 3.40 9.77 6.41
CA ALA A 56 2.50 9.65 5.27
C ALA A 56 1.62 10.90 5.10
N ALA A 57 1.12 11.48 6.18
CA ALA A 57 0.33 12.72 6.15
C ALA A 57 1.15 13.91 5.61
N GLU A 58 2.43 14.02 5.98
CA GLU A 58 3.32 15.05 5.42
C GLU A 58 3.45 14.94 3.91
N ILE A 59 3.54 13.71 3.38
CA ILE A 59 3.68 13.45 1.94
C ILE A 59 2.38 13.81 1.19
N VAL A 60 1.22 13.45 1.73
CA VAL A 60 -0.06 13.67 1.04
C VAL A 60 -0.65 15.05 1.26
N LYS A 61 -0.15 15.80 2.23
CA LYS A 61 -0.63 17.14 2.56
C LYS A 61 -0.56 18.08 1.35
N GLY A 62 -1.69 18.66 1.00
CA GLY A 62 -1.81 19.55 -0.16
C GLY A 62 -1.87 18.84 -1.52
N SER A 63 -1.75 17.51 -1.54
CA SER A 63 -1.89 16.67 -2.72
C SER A 63 -3.30 16.06 -2.79
N LYS A 64 -3.62 15.43 -3.92
CA LYS A 64 -4.86 14.68 -4.11
C LYS A 64 -4.58 13.31 -4.67
N VAL A 65 -5.31 12.32 -4.20
CA VAL A 65 -5.33 10.99 -4.83
C VAL A 65 -5.70 11.14 -6.30
N SER A 66 -4.96 10.45 -7.17
CA SER A 66 -5.22 10.50 -8.63
C SER A 66 -6.63 10.00 -8.94
N LYS A 67 -7.26 10.61 -9.93
CA LYS A 67 -8.58 10.18 -10.43
C LYS A 67 -8.58 8.77 -11.04
N SER A 68 -7.41 8.24 -11.38
CA SER A 68 -7.24 6.87 -11.86
C SER A 68 -7.36 5.83 -10.75
N VAL A 69 -7.12 6.23 -9.50
CA VAL A 69 -7.24 5.37 -8.33
C VAL A 69 -8.71 5.27 -7.95
N LYS A 70 -9.24 4.05 -7.99
CA LYS A 70 -10.64 3.75 -7.63
C LYS A 70 -10.90 3.97 -6.14
N ARG A 71 -9.90 3.62 -5.31
CA ARG A 71 -10.03 3.63 -3.85
C ARG A 71 -8.69 3.82 -3.17
N ALA A 72 -8.64 4.71 -2.19
CA ALA A 72 -7.49 4.93 -1.34
C ALA A 72 -7.92 4.86 0.13
N ILE A 73 -7.31 3.97 0.92
CA ILE A 73 -7.75 3.66 2.28
C ILE A 73 -6.60 3.84 3.26
N VAL A 74 -6.89 4.43 4.41
CA VAL A 74 -5.99 4.47 5.57
C VAL A 74 -6.61 3.76 6.75
N VAL A 75 -5.88 2.79 7.32
CA VAL A 75 -6.30 2.02 8.49
C VAL A 75 -5.26 2.13 9.59
N PRO A 76 -5.55 2.85 10.70
CA PRO A 76 -4.64 2.94 11.85
C PRO A 76 -4.34 1.57 12.46
N GLY A 77 -3.12 1.40 12.97
CA GLY A 77 -2.65 0.12 13.50
C GLY A 77 -3.35 -0.36 14.78
N SER A 78 -4.00 0.55 15.51
CA SER A 78 -4.78 0.23 16.71
C SER A 78 -5.76 1.35 17.07
N GLY A 79 -6.68 1.10 17.99
CA GLY A 79 -7.61 2.10 18.49
C GLY A 79 -6.91 3.28 19.19
N LEU A 80 -5.82 3.03 19.90
CA LEU A 80 -5.03 4.08 20.53
C LEU A 80 -4.32 4.96 19.49
N VAL A 81 -3.77 4.34 18.44
CA VAL A 81 -3.15 5.07 17.33
C VAL A 81 -4.19 5.90 16.59
N SER A 82 -5.37 5.33 16.33
CA SER A 82 -6.47 6.05 15.67
C SER A 82 -6.88 7.29 16.48
N LYS A 83 -7.05 7.13 17.79
CA LYS A 83 -7.41 8.25 18.67
C LYS A 83 -6.34 9.35 18.64
N ALA A 84 -5.07 9.00 18.81
CA ALA A 84 -3.98 9.97 18.78
C ALA A 84 -3.86 10.66 17.40
N ALA A 85 -4.03 9.92 16.31
CA ALA A 85 -3.99 10.48 14.96
C ALA A 85 -5.12 11.49 14.71
N ILE A 86 -6.33 11.22 15.22
CA ILE A 86 -7.47 12.13 15.15
C ILE A 86 -7.22 13.39 16.01
N GLU A 87 -6.67 13.23 17.22
CA GLU A 87 -6.30 14.36 18.08
C GLU A 87 -5.25 15.29 17.43
N GLU A 88 -4.39 14.74 16.58
CA GLU A 88 -3.42 15.50 15.78
C GLU A 88 -3.97 16.01 14.44
N GLY A 89 -5.21 15.66 14.07
CA GLY A 89 -5.84 16.07 12.81
C GLY A 89 -5.31 15.34 11.57
N LEU A 90 -4.61 14.20 11.73
CA LEU A 90 -4.06 13.45 10.61
C LEU A 90 -5.17 12.84 9.73
N ASP A 91 -6.28 12.42 10.35
CA ASP A 91 -7.46 11.94 9.64
C ASP A 91 -7.99 12.98 8.63
N GLN A 92 -8.04 14.26 9.04
CA GLN A 92 -8.46 15.37 8.18
C GLN A 92 -7.52 15.51 6.98
N VAL A 93 -6.21 15.46 7.19
CA VAL A 93 -5.20 15.54 6.11
C VAL A 93 -5.42 14.43 5.08
N PHE A 94 -5.63 13.20 5.53
CA PHE A 94 -5.89 12.07 4.62
C PHE A 94 -7.23 12.22 3.88
N MET A 95 -8.30 12.59 4.58
CA MET A 95 -9.61 12.80 3.96
C MET A 95 -9.57 13.94 2.94
N GLU A 96 -8.89 15.03 3.24
CA GLU A 96 -8.69 16.13 2.29
C GLU A 96 -7.91 15.72 1.06
N ALA A 97 -6.95 14.80 1.21
CA ALA A 97 -6.22 14.22 0.08
C ALA A 97 -7.06 13.23 -0.75
N GLY A 98 -8.22 12.78 -0.24
CA GLY A 98 -9.12 11.86 -0.92
C GLY A 98 -9.00 10.41 -0.46
N PHE A 99 -8.39 10.16 0.70
CA PHE A 99 -8.38 8.84 1.33
C PHE A 99 -9.63 8.62 2.17
N GLU A 100 -10.04 7.36 2.27
CA GLU A 100 -11.04 6.90 3.21
C GLU A 100 -10.34 6.55 4.54
N TRP A 101 -10.69 7.25 5.63
CA TRP A 101 -10.24 6.90 6.97
C TRP A 101 -11.09 5.78 7.54
N ARG A 102 -10.49 4.68 7.91
CA ARG A 102 -11.18 3.47 8.41
C ARG A 102 -10.95 3.25 9.89
N ALA A 103 -11.86 2.51 10.51
CA ALA A 103 -11.65 2.00 11.86
C ALA A 103 -10.45 1.05 11.91
N PRO A 104 -9.69 1.02 13.03
CA PRO A 104 -8.59 0.09 13.21
C PRO A 104 -9.02 -1.36 13.03
N GLY A 105 -8.21 -2.14 12.31
CA GLY A 105 -8.52 -3.54 12.02
C GLY A 105 -7.62 -4.12 10.94
N CYS A 106 -7.90 -5.36 10.55
CA CYS A 106 -7.11 -6.03 9.51
C CYS A 106 -7.43 -5.49 8.10
N SER A 107 -8.69 -5.10 7.85
CA SER A 107 -9.12 -4.52 6.58
C SER A 107 -8.48 -5.23 5.37
N MET A 108 -8.01 -4.47 4.40
CA MET A 108 -7.37 -4.96 3.19
C MET A 108 -6.04 -5.73 3.46
N CYS A 109 -5.44 -5.61 4.65
CA CYS A 109 -4.20 -6.32 4.98
C CYS A 109 -4.31 -7.85 4.85
N LEU A 110 -5.47 -8.43 5.06
CA LEU A 110 -5.75 -9.86 4.93
C LEU A 110 -6.89 -10.18 3.97
N GLY A 111 -7.60 -9.17 3.45
CA GLY A 111 -8.74 -9.36 2.56
C GLY A 111 -9.89 -10.17 3.21
N MET A 112 -10.03 -10.12 4.53
CA MET A 112 -11.02 -10.90 5.28
C MET A 112 -12.37 -10.19 5.43
N ASN A 113 -12.50 -8.98 4.95
CA ASN A 113 -13.70 -8.15 4.98
C ASN A 113 -14.04 -7.64 3.58
N PRO A 114 -15.10 -6.83 3.40
CA PRO A 114 -15.45 -6.28 2.09
C PRO A 114 -14.36 -5.39 1.44
N ASP A 115 -13.33 -4.99 2.21
CA ASP A 115 -12.19 -4.25 1.67
C ASP A 115 -11.22 -5.22 0.98
N GLN A 116 -11.60 -5.70 -0.18
CA GLN A 116 -10.80 -6.60 -1.04
C GLN A 116 -10.50 -5.94 -2.36
N LEU A 117 -9.49 -6.45 -3.04
CA LEU A 117 -9.18 -6.08 -4.42
C LEU A 117 -10.09 -6.83 -5.37
N ASP A 118 -10.53 -6.16 -6.41
CA ASP A 118 -11.20 -6.79 -7.53
C ASP A 118 -10.16 -7.53 -8.39
N GLU A 119 -10.63 -8.52 -9.16
CA GLU A 119 -9.75 -9.27 -10.06
C GLU A 119 -9.08 -8.34 -11.08
N GLY A 120 -7.76 -8.41 -11.13
CA GLY A 120 -6.93 -7.59 -12.02
C GLY A 120 -6.57 -6.19 -11.49
N ASP A 121 -7.02 -5.81 -10.29
CA ASP A 121 -6.65 -4.54 -9.69
C ASP A 121 -5.20 -4.53 -9.19
N HIS A 122 -4.51 -3.41 -9.43
CA HIS A 122 -3.20 -3.12 -8.87
C HIS A 122 -3.34 -2.30 -7.58
N CYS A 123 -2.72 -2.75 -6.50
CA CYS A 123 -2.73 -2.05 -5.24
C CYS A 123 -1.31 -1.70 -4.76
N ALA A 124 -1.09 -0.42 -4.48
CA ALA A 124 0.06 0.00 -3.68
C ALA A 124 -0.30 -0.13 -2.20
N SER A 125 0.50 -0.88 -1.45
CA SER A 125 0.19 -1.20 -0.06
C SER A 125 1.41 -1.12 0.84
N THR A 126 1.23 -0.62 2.06
CA THR A 126 2.25 -0.65 3.12
C THR A 126 2.29 -1.98 3.88
N SER A 127 1.58 -3.01 3.44
CA SER A 127 1.61 -4.34 4.06
C SER A 127 2.99 -4.97 4.00
N ASN A 128 3.40 -5.66 5.09
CA ASN A 128 4.74 -6.25 5.23
C ASN A 128 4.99 -7.47 4.37
N ARG A 129 3.95 -8.08 3.84
CA ARG A 129 4.02 -9.32 3.09
C ARG A 129 3.20 -9.20 1.82
N ASN A 130 3.77 -9.72 0.75
CA ASN A 130 3.11 -9.85 -0.52
C ASN A 130 3.13 -11.32 -0.93
N PHE A 131 1.97 -11.94 -1.08
CA PHE A 131 1.80 -13.28 -1.61
C PHE A 131 0.44 -13.38 -2.31
N GLU A 132 0.32 -14.33 -3.20
CA GLU A 132 -0.87 -14.55 -4.00
C GLU A 132 -2.15 -14.65 -3.15
N GLY A 133 -3.17 -13.88 -3.51
CA GLY A 133 -4.47 -13.88 -2.84
C GLY A 133 -4.53 -13.18 -1.48
N ARG A 134 -3.45 -12.53 -1.02
CA ARG A 134 -3.42 -11.91 0.33
C ARG A 134 -4.50 -10.83 0.53
N GLN A 135 -4.73 -9.99 -0.47
CA GLN A 135 -5.71 -8.89 -0.40
C GLN A 135 -7.00 -9.17 -1.16
N GLY A 136 -7.29 -10.42 -1.40
CA GLY A 136 -8.46 -10.89 -2.16
C GLY A 136 -8.03 -11.75 -3.36
N LEU A 137 -8.94 -11.95 -4.31
CA LEU A 137 -8.69 -12.71 -5.54
C LEU A 137 -7.87 -11.93 -6.58
N SER A 138 -7.33 -10.78 -6.21
CA SER A 138 -6.51 -9.95 -7.10
C SER A 138 -5.20 -10.63 -7.47
N LEU A 139 -4.83 -10.48 -8.72
CA LEU A 139 -3.57 -10.97 -9.25
C LEU A 139 -2.39 -10.06 -8.92
N ILE A 140 -2.60 -8.83 -8.40
CA ILE A 140 -1.55 -7.83 -8.40
C ILE A 140 -1.51 -7.04 -7.10
N HIS A 141 -0.39 -7.14 -6.40
CA HIS A 141 -0.15 -6.44 -5.16
C HIS A 141 1.27 -5.84 -5.13
N ILE A 142 1.35 -4.52 -5.04
CA ILE A 142 2.62 -3.80 -4.93
C ILE A 142 2.74 -3.28 -3.50
N SER A 143 3.76 -3.72 -2.77
CA SER A 143 4.07 -3.20 -1.44
C SER A 143 5.26 -2.26 -1.51
N GLU A 144 5.11 -1.04 -1.02
CA GLU A 144 6.24 -0.15 -0.77
C GLU A 144 6.89 -0.48 0.57
N PRO A 145 8.24 -0.53 0.63
CA PRO A 145 8.92 -0.63 1.89
C PRO A 145 8.83 0.71 2.63
N THR A 146 8.25 0.70 3.80
CA THR A 146 8.56 1.75 4.75
C THR A 146 10.05 1.68 5.07
N ARG A 147 10.70 2.79 5.41
CA ARG A 147 12.16 2.93 5.67
C ARG A 147 12.78 1.87 6.61
N ARG A 148 12.00 0.97 7.18
CA ARG A 148 12.41 -0.02 8.19
C ARG A 148 12.23 -1.48 7.82
N THR A 149 11.62 -1.81 6.69
CA THR A 149 11.42 -3.20 6.31
C THR A 149 11.93 -3.46 4.90
N PRO A 150 12.91 -4.37 4.73
CA PRO A 150 13.27 -4.83 3.40
C PRO A 150 12.07 -5.55 2.79
N ILE A 151 11.83 -5.34 1.51
CA ILE A 151 10.85 -6.10 0.74
C ILE A 151 11.29 -7.56 0.78
N SER A 152 10.58 -8.39 1.52
CA SER A 152 10.76 -9.83 1.42
C SER A 152 9.83 -10.33 0.32
N TYR A 153 10.40 -10.69 -0.79
CA TYR A 153 9.73 -11.53 -1.76
C TYR A 153 9.69 -12.93 -1.18
N ALA A 154 8.51 -13.47 -0.94
CA ALA A 154 8.30 -14.89 -0.65
C ALA A 154 7.93 -15.59 -1.94
#